data_508938a91076e07e9dd12b16faa56edf
#
_entry.id   508938a91076e07e9dd12b16faa56edf
#
_cell.length_a   1.000
_cell.length_b   1.000
_cell.length_c   1.000
_cell.angle_alpha   90.00
_cell.angle_beta   90.00
_cell.angle_gamma   90.00
#
_symmetry.space_group_name_H-M   'P 1'
#
loop_
_entity.id
_entity.type
_entity.pdbx_description
1 polymer ?
#
loop_
_entity_poly.entity_id
_entity_poly.type
_entity_poly.pdbx_seq_one_letter_code
_entity_poly.pdbx_strand_id
1 'polypeptide(L)'
;DVYKRQVNNLTFVLDYLAECDLGDKVVFQVGNGQQDHTWWGPVELYEYGMNENGNYNGRPYYAGTKCSAAFGEMAAALAAGYCALQGRSDKTDYYLEHAENIFKIADTAKSNAEYDDSDAQGFYRSSHFYDELFWAANWLYKATGNKEYLDKATGYIPFLDKELGSDELKYTWAMCWDDVMQGGMVLYAQNTKNQTYIDRVKKHLDYWTYNVTQLEGGLRWIDSWGCLRYATSAAFLTAVACDTLPLGDTADYKSFYEAQANYCLGDNPLNQSFVVGYGENYPLNAHHRTAHASWNNDLSNPPNNRHILYGALVGGPTQNGEYEDDRQNFINNEVACDYNAGFTGLLAKMTYEYGGATDPDFPEPEKRDDEFYVEAALKQSSGSGVSLSLKFTNHTAWPARVVDNMSYRYYFDVSEVISAGYSPNDIVVRVDRDQALMYGEEYAAVISPITQYKDNVYYIEVSYPNGAAALPISEGRHQCETMLALVYPNYGSGSVSYTHLRAHETAANL
;
A
#
# COMPACT_ATOMS: atom_id res chain seq x y z
N ASP A 1 -4.92 19.72 -13.29
CA ASP A 1 -6.39 19.70 -13.31
C ASP A 1 -6.89 18.60 -12.37
N VAL A 2 -7.35 19.01 -11.17
CA VAL A 2 -7.81 18.12 -10.08
C VAL A 2 -8.96 17.22 -10.57
N TYR A 3 -9.89 17.77 -11.30
CA TYR A 3 -11.02 17.04 -11.85
C TYR A 3 -10.62 15.90 -12.80
N LYS A 4 -9.64 16.13 -13.66
CA LYS A 4 -9.11 15.09 -14.55
C LYS A 4 -8.43 13.97 -13.77
N ARG A 5 -7.75 14.28 -12.67
CA ARG A 5 -7.15 13.26 -11.78
C ARG A 5 -8.24 12.41 -11.11
N GLN A 6 -9.32 13.03 -10.64
CA GLN A 6 -10.45 12.30 -10.03
C GLN A 6 -11.08 11.33 -11.03
N VAL A 7 -11.36 11.78 -12.27
CA VAL A 7 -11.89 10.91 -13.33
C VAL A 7 -10.92 9.77 -13.63
N ASN A 8 -9.63 10.07 -13.77
CA ASN A 8 -8.62 9.03 -14.04
C ASN A 8 -8.53 7.99 -12.91
N ASN A 9 -8.59 8.42 -11.64
CA ASN A 9 -8.59 7.48 -10.52
C ASN A 9 -9.82 6.57 -10.52
N LEU A 10 -11.01 7.13 -10.78
CA LEU A 10 -12.22 6.33 -10.88
C LEU A 10 -12.14 5.34 -12.05
N THR A 11 -11.74 5.80 -13.24
CA THR A 11 -11.66 4.94 -14.42
C THR A 11 -10.62 3.83 -14.24
N PHE A 12 -9.49 4.08 -13.57
CA PHE A 12 -8.49 3.06 -13.29
C PHE A 12 -9.07 1.87 -12.49
N VAL A 13 -9.81 2.16 -11.43
CA VAL A 13 -10.42 1.11 -10.60
C VAL A 13 -11.57 0.42 -11.35
N LEU A 14 -12.41 1.20 -12.04
CA LEU A 14 -13.54 0.64 -12.79
C LEU A 14 -13.10 -0.23 -13.97
N ASP A 15 -12.02 0.13 -14.66
CA ASP A 15 -11.42 -0.69 -15.71
C ASP A 15 -10.97 -2.04 -15.14
N TYR A 16 -10.26 -2.03 -14.00
CA TYR A 16 -9.83 -3.25 -13.34
C TYR A 16 -11.01 -4.15 -12.94
N LEU A 17 -12.05 -3.58 -12.34
CA LEU A 17 -13.25 -4.35 -11.96
C LEU A 17 -13.99 -4.91 -13.17
N ALA A 18 -14.10 -4.15 -14.26
CA ALA A 18 -14.72 -4.64 -15.49
C ALA A 18 -13.92 -5.77 -16.16
N GLU A 19 -12.58 -5.70 -16.13
CA GLU A 19 -11.69 -6.76 -16.65
C GLU A 19 -11.76 -8.04 -15.81
N CYS A 20 -12.22 -7.98 -14.56
CA CYS A 20 -12.48 -9.17 -13.74
C CYS A 20 -13.70 -9.98 -14.26
N ASP A 21 -14.58 -9.41 -15.07
CA ASP A 21 -15.69 -10.10 -15.70
C ASP A 21 -15.20 -10.88 -16.94
N LEU A 22 -15.14 -12.19 -16.83
CA LEU A 22 -14.72 -13.09 -17.92
C LEU A 22 -15.91 -13.62 -18.75
N GLY A 23 -17.10 -13.07 -18.55
CA GLY A 23 -18.35 -13.42 -19.25
C GLY A 23 -19.17 -14.49 -18.53
N ASP A 24 -18.68 -15.68 -18.36
CA ASP A 24 -19.36 -16.81 -17.70
C ASP A 24 -18.95 -17.00 -16.22
N LYS A 25 -17.89 -16.33 -15.80
CA LYS A 25 -17.35 -16.32 -14.43
C LYS A 25 -16.67 -14.99 -14.16
N VAL A 26 -16.42 -14.69 -12.88
CA VAL A 26 -15.80 -13.44 -12.45
C VAL A 26 -14.59 -13.75 -11.58
N VAL A 27 -13.51 -12.97 -11.73
CA VAL A 27 -12.33 -13.04 -10.86
C VAL A 27 -12.70 -12.44 -9.51
N PHE A 28 -12.50 -13.19 -8.42
CA PHE A 28 -12.79 -12.75 -7.07
C PHE A 28 -11.55 -12.58 -6.19
N GLN A 29 -10.40 -13.12 -6.64
CA GLN A 29 -9.14 -12.99 -5.91
C GLN A 29 -7.98 -12.98 -6.90
N VAL A 30 -7.01 -12.09 -6.66
CA VAL A 30 -5.71 -12.03 -7.35
C VAL A 30 -4.60 -12.12 -6.29
N GLY A 31 -3.65 -13.02 -6.51
CA GLY A 31 -2.59 -13.37 -5.56
C GLY A 31 -3.02 -14.50 -4.62
N ASN A 32 -2.03 -15.07 -3.93
CA ASN A 32 -2.23 -16.04 -2.88
C ASN A 32 -2.08 -15.35 -1.52
N GLY A 33 -3.07 -15.44 -0.64
CA GLY A 33 -3.10 -14.72 0.62
C GLY A 33 -1.94 -15.09 1.55
N GLN A 34 -1.57 -16.37 1.62
CA GLN A 34 -0.44 -16.81 2.44
C GLN A 34 0.88 -16.22 1.92
N GLN A 35 1.12 -16.25 0.61
CA GLN A 35 2.33 -15.69 0.01
C GLN A 35 2.37 -14.17 0.20
N ASP A 36 1.27 -13.48 -0.08
CA ASP A 36 1.20 -12.02 0.05
C ASP A 36 1.48 -11.56 1.50
N HIS A 37 1.08 -12.33 2.51
CA HIS A 37 1.33 -12.03 3.92
C HIS A 37 2.75 -12.37 4.39
N THR A 38 3.56 -13.10 3.61
CA THR A 38 4.96 -13.36 3.94
C THR A 38 5.91 -12.29 3.42
N TRP A 39 5.46 -11.42 2.50
CA TRP A 39 6.27 -10.38 1.90
C TRP A 39 6.10 -9.05 2.62
N TRP A 40 7.22 -8.44 3.06
CA TRP A 40 7.25 -7.12 3.65
C TRP A 40 8.29 -6.22 2.98
N GLY A 41 8.14 -5.97 1.70
CA GLY A 41 9.00 -5.11 0.88
C GLY A 41 8.20 -4.30 -0.12
N PRO A 42 8.89 -3.48 -0.92
CA PRO A 42 8.25 -2.72 -2.00
C PRO A 42 7.53 -3.64 -2.99
N VAL A 43 6.35 -3.24 -3.43
CA VAL A 43 5.51 -4.04 -4.34
C VAL A 43 6.21 -4.32 -5.68
N GLU A 44 7.05 -3.41 -6.14
CA GLU A 44 7.82 -3.50 -7.38
C GLU A 44 8.80 -4.69 -7.38
N LEU A 45 9.20 -5.15 -6.20
CA LEU A 45 10.14 -6.26 -6.04
C LEU A 45 9.48 -7.55 -5.54
N TYR A 46 8.16 -7.57 -5.42
CA TYR A 46 7.42 -8.73 -4.91
C TYR A 46 7.78 -10.02 -5.64
N GLU A 47 7.79 -10.01 -6.97
CA GLU A 47 8.10 -11.20 -7.77
C GLU A 47 9.54 -11.68 -7.56
N TYR A 48 10.50 -10.76 -7.44
CA TYR A 48 11.89 -11.11 -7.14
C TYR A 48 12.03 -11.72 -5.76
N GLY A 49 11.37 -11.13 -4.75
CA GLY A 49 11.38 -11.65 -3.38
C GLY A 49 10.73 -13.04 -3.28
N MET A 50 9.60 -13.24 -3.93
CA MET A 50 8.93 -14.54 -3.96
C MET A 50 9.72 -15.60 -4.74
N ASN A 51 10.44 -15.21 -5.79
CA ASN A 51 11.20 -16.12 -6.62
C ASN A 51 12.62 -16.43 -6.13
N GLU A 52 13.08 -15.81 -5.04
CA GLU A 52 14.44 -16.03 -4.52
C GLU A 52 14.76 -17.53 -4.29
N ASN A 53 13.75 -18.33 -3.99
CA ASN A 53 13.87 -19.79 -3.82
C ASN A 53 13.46 -20.60 -5.07
N GLY A 54 13.21 -19.96 -6.21
CA GLY A 54 12.95 -20.62 -7.50
C GLY A 54 11.58 -21.28 -7.65
N ASN A 55 10.60 -20.97 -6.78
CA ASN A 55 9.31 -21.65 -6.75
C ASN A 55 8.10 -20.73 -7.08
N TYR A 56 8.33 -19.49 -7.48
CA TYR A 56 7.27 -18.55 -7.79
C TYR A 56 6.95 -18.57 -9.29
N ASN A 57 5.67 -18.76 -9.62
CA ASN A 57 5.17 -18.86 -11.00
C ASN A 57 4.24 -17.68 -11.39
N GLY A 58 4.44 -16.51 -10.80
CA GLY A 58 3.58 -15.35 -10.97
C GLY A 58 2.43 -15.30 -9.96
N ARG A 59 1.69 -14.20 -9.95
CA ARG A 59 0.50 -14.06 -9.09
C ARG A 59 -0.69 -14.81 -9.70
N PRO A 60 -1.23 -15.84 -9.04
CA PRO A 60 -2.41 -16.53 -9.52
C PRO A 60 -3.64 -15.62 -9.47
N TYR A 61 -4.67 -15.92 -10.24
CA TYR A 61 -6.01 -15.38 -10.04
C TYR A 61 -7.03 -16.51 -9.91
N TYR A 62 -8.08 -16.23 -9.15
CA TYR A 62 -9.16 -17.18 -8.89
C TYR A 62 -10.47 -16.61 -9.41
N ALA A 63 -11.17 -17.37 -10.23
CA ALA A 63 -12.41 -16.95 -10.86
C ALA A 63 -13.48 -18.03 -10.68
N GLY A 64 -14.70 -17.60 -10.44
CA GLY A 64 -15.82 -18.49 -10.20
C GLY A 64 -17.18 -17.86 -10.45
N THR A 65 -18.20 -18.51 -9.95
CA THR A 65 -19.60 -18.08 -10.06
C THR A 65 -20.30 -17.99 -8.70
N LYS A 66 -19.66 -18.46 -7.61
CA LYS A 66 -20.27 -18.59 -6.28
C LYS A 66 -19.56 -17.72 -5.22
N CYS A 67 -19.37 -16.45 -5.54
CA CYS A 67 -18.78 -15.42 -4.65
C CYS A 67 -19.69 -14.19 -4.64
N SER A 68 -20.96 -14.39 -4.23
CA SER A 68 -22.01 -13.38 -4.39
C SER A 68 -21.73 -12.08 -3.62
N ALA A 69 -21.01 -12.11 -2.51
CA ALA A 69 -20.57 -10.90 -1.80
C ALA A 69 -19.65 -10.05 -2.68
N ALA A 70 -18.46 -10.56 -3.04
CA ALA A 70 -17.51 -9.82 -3.85
C ALA A 70 -18.12 -9.35 -5.19
N PHE A 71 -18.91 -10.20 -5.83
CA PHE A 71 -19.56 -9.85 -7.10
C PHE A 71 -20.64 -8.77 -6.92
N GLY A 72 -21.37 -8.78 -5.80
CA GLY A 72 -22.33 -7.74 -5.46
C GLY A 72 -21.64 -6.38 -5.30
N GLU A 73 -20.54 -6.31 -4.57
CA GLU A 73 -19.76 -5.08 -4.43
C GLU A 73 -19.19 -4.58 -5.76
N MET A 74 -18.62 -5.48 -6.59
CA MET A 74 -18.09 -5.12 -7.90
C MET A 74 -19.20 -4.56 -8.81
N ALA A 75 -20.36 -5.20 -8.87
CA ALA A 75 -21.50 -4.74 -9.64
C ALA A 75 -22.01 -3.38 -9.14
N ALA A 76 -22.07 -3.18 -7.82
CA ALA A 76 -22.45 -1.90 -7.21
C ALA A 76 -21.46 -0.79 -7.57
N ALA A 77 -20.15 -1.07 -7.48
CA ALA A 77 -19.10 -0.11 -7.82
C ALA A 77 -19.15 0.33 -9.29
N LEU A 78 -19.32 -0.63 -10.22
CA LEU A 78 -19.44 -0.36 -11.65
C LEU A 78 -20.72 0.43 -11.97
N ALA A 79 -21.87 0.10 -11.37
CA ALA A 79 -23.12 0.82 -11.54
C ALA A 79 -23.04 2.25 -10.95
N ALA A 80 -22.39 2.42 -9.80
CA ALA A 80 -22.13 3.74 -9.22
C ALA A 80 -21.18 4.55 -10.11
N GLY A 81 -20.14 3.91 -10.67
CA GLY A 81 -19.22 4.50 -11.63
C GLY A 81 -19.94 4.98 -12.91
N TYR A 82 -20.87 4.18 -13.44
CA TYR A 82 -21.75 4.60 -14.52
C TYR A 82 -22.47 5.91 -14.17
N CYS A 83 -23.11 5.98 -12.99
CA CYS A 83 -23.82 7.18 -12.56
C CYS A 83 -22.90 8.41 -12.41
N ALA A 84 -21.72 8.21 -11.81
CA ALA A 84 -20.79 9.30 -11.51
C ALA A 84 -20.10 9.87 -12.76
N LEU A 85 -19.86 9.03 -13.78
CA LEU A 85 -19.11 9.39 -14.98
C LEU A 85 -19.96 9.75 -16.18
N GLN A 86 -21.30 9.85 -16.05
CA GLN A 86 -22.19 10.28 -17.12
C GLN A 86 -21.76 11.64 -17.69
N GLY A 87 -21.55 11.70 -19.01
CA GLY A 87 -21.06 12.90 -19.70
C GLY A 87 -19.58 13.25 -19.42
N ARG A 88 -18.82 12.38 -18.74
CA ARG A 88 -17.44 12.61 -18.35
C ARG A 88 -16.47 11.53 -18.84
N SER A 89 -16.99 10.37 -19.21
CA SER A 89 -16.26 9.25 -19.80
C SER A 89 -17.10 8.63 -20.91
N ASP A 90 -16.45 8.11 -21.95
CA ASP A 90 -17.05 7.33 -23.03
C ASP A 90 -17.19 5.82 -22.67
N LYS A 91 -16.67 5.42 -21.50
CA LYS A 91 -16.72 4.04 -21.02
C LYS A 91 -17.93 3.73 -20.13
N THR A 92 -18.85 4.67 -19.93
CA THR A 92 -19.96 4.48 -18.98
C THR A 92 -20.82 3.27 -19.32
N ASP A 93 -21.21 3.11 -20.59
CA ASP A 93 -22.04 1.97 -21.02
C ASP A 93 -21.29 0.63 -20.85
N TYR A 94 -19.98 0.60 -21.08
CA TYR A 94 -19.11 -0.54 -20.80
C TYR A 94 -19.16 -0.95 -19.33
N TYR A 95 -19.05 0.01 -18.39
CA TYR A 95 -19.15 -0.30 -16.97
C TYR A 95 -20.54 -0.82 -16.57
N LEU A 96 -21.61 -0.27 -17.16
CA LEU A 96 -22.96 -0.76 -16.88
C LEU A 96 -23.19 -2.18 -17.40
N GLU A 97 -22.71 -2.50 -18.59
CA GLU A 97 -22.80 -3.85 -19.15
C GLU A 97 -22.16 -4.89 -18.24
N HIS A 98 -20.92 -4.61 -17.76
CA HIS A 98 -20.24 -5.49 -16.82
C HIS A 98 -20.92 -5.55 -15.44
N ALA A 99 -21.45 -4.41 -14.94
CA ALA A 99 -22.23 -4.41 -13.71
C ALA A 99 -23.44 -5.33 -13.77
N GLU A 100 -24.19 -5.30 -14.87
CA GLU A 100 -25.37 -6.14 -15.09
C GLU A 100 -25.01 -7.63 -15.22
N ASN A 101 -23.92 -7.96 -15.92
CA ASN A 101 -23.46 -9.34 -16.07
C ASN A 101 -22.96 -9.90 -14.73
N ILE A 102 -22.11 -9.19 -14.02
CA ILE A 102 -21.58 -9.62 -12.71
C ILE A 102 -22.71 -9.80 -11.71
N PHE A 103 -23.66 -8.85 -11.65
CA PHE A 103 -24.84 -8.97 -10.78
C PHE A 103 -25.70 -10.19 -11.12
N LYS A 104 -25.91 -10.47 -12.42
CA LYS A 104 -26.66 -11.64 -12.87
C LYS A 104 -26.03 -12.94 -12.39
N ILE A 105 -24.70 -13.05 -12.44
CA ILE A 105 -23.95 -14.21 -11.94
C ILE A 105 -24.15 -14.33 -10.42
N ALA A 106 -23.95 -13.23 -9.69
CA ALA A 106 -24.09 -13.17 -8.23
C ALA A 106 -25.51 -13.55 -7.76
N ASP A 107 -26.55 -12.95 -8.38
CA ASP A 107 -27.95 -13.19 -8.04
C ASP A 107 -28.42 -14.61 -8.41
N THR A 108 -27.84 -15.20 -9.45
CA THR A 108 -28.13 -16.59 -9.83
C THR A 108 -27.55 -17.57 -8.82
N ALA A 109 -26.34 -17.34 -8.37
CA ALA A 109 -25.65 -18.23 -7.45
C ALA A 109 -26.17 -18.12 -6.02
N LYS A 110 -26.34 -16.91 -5.49
CA LYS A 110 -26.68 -16.64 -4.08
C LYS A 110 -25.87 -17.49 -3.10
N SER A 111 -24.54 -17.44 -3.27
CA SER A 111 -23.60 -18.31 -2.57
C SER A 111 -22.21 -17.69 -2.51
N ASN A 112 -21.52 -17.89 -1.39
CA ASN A 112 -20.09 -17.57 -1.21
C ASN A 112 -19.20 -18.82 -1.20
N ALA A 113 -19.70 -19.99 -1.61
CA ALA A 113 -19.00 -21.27 -1.41
C ALA A 113 -17.59 -21.31 -2.01
N GLU A 114 -17.33 -20.64 -3.14
CA GLU A 114 -15.99 -20.60 -3.75
C GLU A 114 -15.07 -19.60 -3.03
N TYR A 115 -15.61 -18.54 -2.45
CA TYR A 115 -14.87 -17.63 -1.59
C TYR A 115 -14.52 -18.28 -0.25
N ASP A 116 -15.47 -18.99 0.37
CA ASP A 116 -15.29 -19.68 1.64
C ASP A 116 -14.23 -20.78 1.56
N ASP A 117 -14.05 -21.39 0.37
CA ASP A 117 -13.02 -22.39 0.08
C ASP A 117 -11.65 -21.76 -0.29
N SER A 118 -11.57 -20.43 -0.45
CA SER A 118 -10.34 -19.73 -0.83
C SER A 118 -9.46 -19.42 0.39
N ASP A 119 -8.18 -19.16 0.15
CA ASP A 119 -7.26 -18.72 1.20
C ASP A 119 -7.52 -17.26 1.64
N ALA A 120 -8.18 -16.45 0.81
CA ALA A 120 -8.59 -15.09 1.15
C ALA A 120 -9.55 -15.05 2.35
N GLN A 121 -10.42 -16.04 2.48
CA GLN A 121 -11.36 -16.15 3.59
C GLN A 121 -10.68 -16.18 4.97
N GLY A 122 -9.46 -16.73 5.04
CA GLY A 122 -8.66 -16.74 6.28
C GLY A 122 -8.17 -15.37 6.74
N PHE A 123 -8.14 -14.38 5.83
CA PHE A 123 -7.70 -13.00 6.09
C PHE A 123 -8.84 -11.99 6.05
N TYR A 124 -9.78 -12.18 5.11
CA TYR A 124 -10.89 -11.26 4.83
C TYR A 124 -12.18 -12.06 4.76
N ARG A 125 -12.65 -12.50 5.93
CA ARG A 125 -13.85 -13.31 6.05
C ARG A 125 -15.09 -12.56 5.60
N SER A 126 -15.81 -13.08 4.60
CA SER A 126 -17.15 -12.61 4.26
C SER A 126 -18.20 -13.30 5.14
N SER A 127 -19.01 -12.52 5.83
CA SER A 127 -20.05 -13.04 6.77
C SER A 127 -21.37 -13.32 6.09
N HIS A 128 -21.69 -12.57 5.03
CA HIS A 128 -22.98 -12.59 4.32
C HIS A 128 -22.76 -12.35 2.82
N PHE A 129 -23.84 -12.19 2.07
CA PHE A 129 -23.86 -11.77 0.65
C PHE A 129 -25.20 -11.13 0.23
N TYR A 130 -26.23 -11.16 1.07
CA TYR A 130 -27.51 -10.55 0.71
C TYR A 130 -27.50 -9.04 0.81
N ASP A 131 -26.68 -8.47 1.65
CA ASP A 131 -26.49 -7.02 1.74
C ASP A 131 -25.71 -6.47 0.54
N GLU A 132 -24.74 -7.19 0.00
CA GLU A 132 -24.06 -6.83 -1.25
C GLU A 132 -24.97 -6.99 -2.46
N LEU A 133 -25.78 -8.05 -2.53
CA LEU A 133 -26.81 -8.18 -3.57
C LEU A 133 -27.84 -7.06 -3.46
N PHE A 134 -28.26 -6.69 -2.24
CA PHE A 134 -29.14 -5.58 -1.98
C PHE A 134 -28.53 -4.24 -2.41
N TRP A 135 -27.26 -4.02 -2.09
CA TRP A 135 -26.48 -2.86 -2.48
C TRP A 135 -26.37 -2.72 -4.00
N ALA A 136 -25.98 -3.80 -4.70
CA ALA A 136 -25.86 -3.85 -6.15
C ALA A 136 -27.20 -3.60 -6.86
N ALA A 137 -28.26 -4.26 -6.42
CA ALA A 137 -29.59 -4.09 -7.01
C ALA A 137 -30.10 -2.65 -6.90
N ASN A 138 -29.82 -1.98 -5.78
CA ASN A 138 -30.18 -0.57 -5.57
C ASN A 138 -29.38 0.36 -6.49
N TRP A 139 -28.09 0.12 -6.68
CA TRP A 139 -27.26 0.90 -7.61
C TRP A 139 -27.68 0.68 -9.07
N LEU A 140 -27.96 -0.57 -9.46
CA LEU A 140 -28.44 -0.90 -10.81
C LEU A 140 -29.81 -0.25 -11.08
N TYR A 141 -30.73 -0.24 -10.10
CA TYR A 141 -31.96 0.51 -10.23
C TYR A 141 -31.72 2.01 -10.42
N LYS A 142 -30.82 2.59 -9.64
CA LYS A 142 -30.46 4.03 -9.76
C LYS A 142 -29.82 4.34 -11.12
N ALA A 143 -29.00 3.43 -11.64
CA ALA A 143 -28.33 3.57 -12.94
C ALA A 143 -29.29 3.44 -14.13
N THR A 144 -30.24 2.50 -14.08
CA THR A 144 -31.06 2.10 -15.25
C THR A 144 -32.52 2.53 -15.18
N GLY A 145 -33.05 2.77 -13.97
CA GLY A 145 -34.48 2.94 -13.75
C GLY A 145 -35.31 1.65 -13.93
N ASN A 146 -34.65 0.49 -14.18
CA ASN A 146 -35.34 -0.78 -14.37
C ASN A 146 -35.88 -1.32 -13.05
N LYS A 147 -37.20 -1.41 -12.94
CA LYS A 147 -37.90 -1.86 -11.72
C LYS A 147 -37.56 -3.28 -11.29
N GLU A 148 -37.10 -4.13 -12.19
CA GLU A 148 -36.71 -5.49 -11.86
C GLU A 148 -35.62 -5.48 -10.77
N TYR A 149 -34.65 -4.56 -10.85
CA TYR A 149 -33.62 -4.42 -9.82
C TYR A 149 -34.19 -3.97 -8.47
N LEU A 150 -35.15 -3.04 -8.48
CA LEU A 150 -35.80 -2.61 -7.23
C LEU A 150 -36.61 -3.74 -6.62
N ASP A 151 -37.31 -4.54 -7.43
CA ASP A 151 -38.07 -5.71 -6.98
C ASP A 151 -37.13 -6.77 -6.37
N LYS A 152 -35.96 -7.00 -6.98
CA LYS A 152 -34.90 -7.87 -6.44
C LYS A 152 -34.40 -7.33 -5.10
N ALA A 153 -34.06 -6.04 -5.00
CA ALA A 153 -33.64 -5.40 -3.76
C ALA A 153 -34.69 -5.62 -2.65
N THR A 154 -35.96 -5.39 -2.95
CA THR A 154 -37.07 -5.65 -2.03
C THR A 154 -37.09 -7.13 -1.58
N GLY A 155 -36.86 -8.05 -2.51
CA GLY A 155 -36.84 -9.49 -2.27
C GLY A 155 -35.69 -9.96 -1.36
N TYR A 156 -34.58 -9.20 -1.26
CA TYR A 156 -33.48 -9.55 -0.36
C TYR A 156 -33.68 -9.07 1.08
N ILE A 157 -34.53 -8.09 1.34
CA ILE A 157 -34.74 -7.53 2.69
C ILE A 157 -35.00 -8.59 3.78
N PRO A 158 -35.80 -9.65 3.54
CA PRO A 158 -36.03 -10.68 4.55
C PRO A 158 -34.78 -11.48 4.97
N PHE A 159 -33.71 -11.43 4.14
CA PHE A 159 -32.47 -12.17 4.32
C PHE A 159 -31.34 -11.28 4.87
N LEU A 160 -31.58 -9.97 5.00
CA LEU A 160 -30.61 -9.05 5.61
C LEU A 160 -30.46 -9.36 7.10
N ASP A 161 -29.32 -9.00 7.64
CA ASP A 161 -28.98 -9.21 9.02
C ASP A 161 -29.94 -8.54 10.00
N LYS A 162 -30.11 -9.19 11.14
CA LYS A 162 -30.97 -8.74 12.23
C LYS A 162 -30.15 -8.47 13.48
N GLU A 163 -30.69 -7.62 14.34
CA GLU A 163 -30.17 -7.42 15.67
C GLU A 163 -30.21 -8.72 16.49
N LEU A 164 -29.18 -8.94 17.29
CA LEU A 164 -29.07 -10.15 18.11
C LEU A 164 -30.30 -10.38 18.98
N GLY A 165 -30.93 -11.53 18.80
CA GLY A 165 -32.14 -11.89 19.56
C GLY A 165 -33.42 -11.14 19.18
N SER A 166 -33.47 -10.52 18.01
CA SER A 166 -34.60 -9.73 17.50
C SER A 166 -34.93 -10.11 16.04
N ASP A 167 -36.16 -9.81 15.64
CA ASP A 167 -36.53 -9.83 14.20
C ASP A 167 -36.31 -8.51 13.50
N GLU A 168 -35.80 -7.53 14.22
CA GLU A 168 -35.49 -6.22 13.67
C GLU A 168 -34.20 -6.24 12.81
N LEU A 169 -34.23 -5.59 11.66
CA LEU A 169 -33.04 -5.42 10.83
C LEU A 169 -31.94 -4.69 11.61
N LYS A 170 -30.73 -5.18 11.51
CA LYS A 170 -29.54 -4.65 12.17
C LYS A 170 -29.32 -3.16 11.84
N TYR A 171 -29.16 -2.32 12.85
CA TYR A 171 -28.93 -0.87 12.71
C TYR A 171 -27.74 -0.39 13.57
N THR A 172 -27.18 -1.26 14.39
CA THR A 172 -26.15 -0.91 15.36
C THR A 172 -24.74 -1.02 14.81
N TRP A 173 -24.56 -1.55 13.59
CA TRP A 173 -23.24 -1.68 12.95
C TRP A 173 -23.00 -0.59 11.91
N ALA A 174 -21.72 -0.36 11.52
CA ALA A 174 -21.33 0.55 10.46
C ALA A 174 -21.15 -0.17 9.13
N MET A 175 -21.26 0.58 8.04
CA MET A 175 -20.82 0.12 6.72
C MET A 175 -19.31 -0.07 6.72
N CYS A 176 -18.85 -1.23 6.27
CA CYS A 176 -17.44 -1.59 6.13
C CYS A 176 -17.29 -2.62 5.00
N TRP A 177 -16.08 -3.14 4.80
CA TRP A 177 -15.77 -4.10 3.75
C TRP A 177 -16.61 -5.40 3.78
N ASP A 178 -17.08 -5.83 4.94
CA ASP A 178 -17.88 -7.07 5.15
C ASP A 178 -19.38 -6.80 5.40
N ASP A 179 -19.83 -5.56 5.49
CA ASP A 179 -21.22 -5.19 5.75
C ASP A 179 -21.55 -3.89 5.05
N VAL A 180 -22.30 -3.96 3.97
CA VAL A 180 -22.74 -2.79 3.18
C VAL A 180 -24.23 -2.50 3.41
N MET A 181 -24.88 -3.18 4.33
CA MET A 181 -26.31 -3.10 4.56
C MET A 181 -26.80 -1.68 4.84
N GLN A 182 -26.08 -0.90 5.64
CA GLN A 182 -26.52 0.46 6.01
C GLN A 182 -26.46 1.42 4.79
N GLY A 183 -25.42 1.31 3.97
CA GLY A 183 -25.33 2.03 2.71
C GLY A 183 -26.46 1.63 1.74
N GLY A 184 -26.72 0.33 1.62
CA GLY A 184 -27.84 -0.23 0.85
C GLY A 184 -29.19 0.31 1.32
N MET A 185 -29.39 0.42 2.63
CA MET A 185 -30.64 0.93 3.19
C MET A 185 -30.86 2.42 2.93
N VAL A 186 -29.80 3.25 3.02
CA VAL A 186 -29.85 4.66 2.64
C VAL A 186 -30.25 4.81 1.15
N LEU A 187 -29.60 4.04 0.28
CA LEU A 187 -29.89 4.08 -1.15
C LEU A 187 -31.29 3.56 -1.49
N TYR A 188 -31.76 2.52 -0.78
CA TYR A 188 -33.10 2.00 -0.97
C TYR A 188 -34.18 2.98 -0.49
N ALA A 189 -33.94 3.68 0.61
CA ALA A 189 -34.81 4.76 1.08
C ALA A 189 -34.90 5.92 0.06
N GLN A 190 -33.77 6.28 -0.56
CA GLN A 190 -33.74 7.26 -1.66
C GLN A 190 -34.54 6.79 -2.87
N ASN A 191 -34.37 5.54 -3.28
CA ASN A 191 -35.01 4.96 -4.47
C ASN A 191 -36.50 4.80 -4.30
N THR A 192 -36.96 4.37 -3.12
CA THR A 192 -38.38 4.09 -2.84
C THR A 192 -39.16 5.28 -2.29
N LYS A 193 -38.48 6.21 -1.62
CA LYS A 193 -39.09 7.31 -0.84
C LYS A 193 -40.15 6.82 0.19
N ASN A 194 -39.99 5.55 0.62
CA ASN A 194 -40.90 4.92 1.56
C ASN A 194 -40.56 5.29 2.99
N GLN A 195 -41.53 5.85 3.72
CA GLN A 195 -41.31 6.34 5.08
C GLN A 195 -40.79 5.27 6.04
N THR A 196 -41.25 4.02 5.91
CA THR A 196 -40.74 2.90 6.74
C THR A 196 -39.22 2.74 6.66
N TYR A 197 -38.64 2.86 5.47
CA TYR A 197 -37.20 2.72 5.28
C TYR A 197 -36.44 4.00 5.62
N ILE A 198 -37.06 5.17 5.45
CA ILE A 198 -36.54 6.44 5.96
C ILE A 198 -36.43 6.38 7.49
N ASP A 199 -37.48 5.91 8.18
CA ASP A 199 -37.46 5.74 9.65
C ASP A 199 -36.42 4.72 10.08
N ARG A 200 -36.21 3.67 9.29
CA ARG A 200 -35.16 2.69 9.54
C ARG A 200 -33.74 3.28 9.40
N VAL A 201 -33.51 4.09 8.37
CA VAL A 201 -32.26 4.85 8.25
C VAL A 201 -32.08 5.77 9.45
N LYS A 202 -33.13 6.54 9.79
CA LYS A 202 -33.11 7.45 10.93
C LYS A 202 -32.71 6.73 12.23
N LYS A 203 -33.20 5.50 12.45
CA LYS A 203 -32.84 4.71 13.63
C LYS A 203 -31.33 4.39 13.68
N HIS A 204 -30.71 4.10 12.54
CA HIS A 204 -29.25 3.90 12.46
C HIS A 204 -28.49 5.23 12.75
N LEU A 205 -28.94 6.35 12.19
CA LEU A 205 -28.34 7.65 12.45
C LEU A 205 -28.46 8.05 13.93
N ASP A 206 -29.63 7.83 14.56
CA ASP A 206 -29.86 8.08 15.98
C ASP A 206 -28.93 7.23 16.85
N TYR A 207 -28.73 5.95 16.50
CA TYR A 207 -27.82 5.06 17.23
C TYR A 207 -26.39 5.58 17.22
N TRP A 208 -25.89 5.96 16.05
CA TRP A 208 -24.53 6.50 15.93
C TRP A 208 -24.38 7.88 16.57
N THR A 209 -25.38 8.72 16.46
CA THR A 209 -25.33 10.09 17.03
C THR A 209 -25.41 10.08 18.56
N TYR A 210 -26.20 9.17 19.16
CA TYR A 210 -26.52 9.29 20.59
C TYR A 210 -26.10 8.08 21.45
N ASN A 211 -25.97 6.88 20.86
CA ASN A 211 -25.86 5.65 21.65
C ASN A 211 -24.49 4.97 21.58
N VAL A 212 -23.74 5.10 20.46
CA VAL A 212 -22.38 4.56 20.37
C VAL A 212 -21.48 5.24 21.40
N THR A 213 -20.60 4.47 22.04
CA THR A 213 -19.63 4.98 23.01
C THR A 213 -18.91 6.20 22.47
N GLN A 214 -18.92 7.29 23.23
CA GLN A 214 -18.23 8.52 22.86
C GLN A 214 -16.95 8.65 23.68
N LEU A 215 -15.81 8.79 23.00
CA LEU A 215 -14.55 9.10 23.64
C LEU A 215 -14.42 10.61 23.87
N GLU A 216 -13.45 11.01 24.70
CA GLU A 216 -13.08 12.40 24.85
C GLU A 216 -12.69 12.99 23.48
N GLY A 217 -13.12 14.21 23.18
CA GLY A 217 -12.96 14.83 21.86
C GLY A 217 -14.04 14.47 20.84
N GLY A 218 -15.02 13.61 21.22
CA GLY A 218 -16.25 13.39 20.43
C GLY A 218 -16.24 12.20 19.48
N LEU A 219 -15.16 11.42 19.38
CA LEU A 219 -15.12 10.21 18.55
C LEU A 219 -16.16 9.19 19.01
N ARG A 220 -16.93 8.63 18.09
CA ARG A 220 -17.79 7.46 18.30
C ARG A 220 -17.00 6.18 18.09
N TRP A 221 -16.84 5.39 19.12
CA TRP A 221 -15.99 4.20 19.11
C TRP A 221 -16.83 2.93 19.30
N ILE A 222 -16.77 2.00 18.35
CA ILE A 222 -17.56 0.77 18.37
C ILE A 222 -16.72 -0.50 18.42
N ASP A 223 -15.57 -0.51 17.78
CA ASP A 223 -14.69 -1.67 17.70
C ASP A 223 -13.21 -1.24 17.69
N SER A 224 -12.32 -2.13 18.13
CA SER A 224 -10.90 -1.85 18.29
C SER A 224 -10.14 -1.82 16.98
N TRP A 225 -10.47 -2.69 16.03
CA TRP A 225 -9.70 -2.83 14.80
C TRP A 225 -10.09 -1.79 13.77
N GLY A 226 -9.24 -0.75 13.66
CA GLY A 226 -9.52 0.34 12.73
C GLY A 226 -10.77 1.14 13.09
N CYS A 227 -10.87 1.58 14.35
CA CYS A 227 -12.09 2.23 14.88
C CYS A 227 -12.53 3.44 14.04
N LEU A 228 -11.59 4.17 13.40
CA LEU A 228 -11.90 5.34 12.60
C LEU A 228 -12.64 5.00 11.31
N ARG A 229 -12.43 3.83 10.70
CA ARG A 229 -13.20 3.44 9.50
C ARG A 229 -14.70 3.37 9.78
N TYR A 230 -15.09 2.82 10.94
CA TYR A 230 -16.50 2.71 11.32
C TYR A 230 -17.12 4.08 11.60
N ALA A 231 -16.42 4.90 12.39
CA ALA A 231 -16.88 6.24 12.74
C ALA A 231 -17.04 7.14 11.50
N THR A 232 -16.06 7.14 10.61
CA THR A 232 -16.08 7.97 9.39
C THR A 232 -17.07 7.45 8.36
N SER A 233 -17.27 6.14 8.26
CA SER A 233 -18.26 5.53 7.38
C SER A 233 -19.69 5.85 7.83
N ALA A 234 -19.99 5.73 9.14
CA ALA A 234 -21.26 6.13 9.69
C ALA A 234 -21.53 7.63 9.55
N ALA A 235 -20.50 8.45 9.75
CA ALA A 235 -20.56 9.90 9.53
C ALA A 235 -20.84 10.25 8.06
N PHE A 236 -20.18 9.57 7.12
CA PHE A 236 -20.45 9.74 5.68
C PHE A 236 -21.91 9.40 5.31
N LEU A 237 -22.39 8.23 5.76
CA LEU A 237 -23.79 7.85 5.52
C LEU A 237 -24.78 8.84 6.14
N THR A 238 -24.46 9.38 7.32
CA THR A 238 -25.25 10.41 7.98
C THR A 238 -25.29 11.67 7.12
N ALA A 239 -24.16 12.14 6.61
CA ALA A 239 -24.09 13.30 5.75
C ALA A 239 -24.91 13.12 4.45
N VAL A 240 -24.78 11.94 3.81
CA VAL A 240 -25.57 11.58 2.61
C VAL A 240 -27.06 11.54 2.91
N ALA A 241 -27.47 10.95 4.03
CA ALA A 241 -28.88 10.87 4.43
C ALA A 241 -29.46 12.26 4.72
N CYS A 242 -28.72 13.15 5.38
CA CYS A 242 -29.12 14.54 5.62
C CYS A 242 -29.40 15.31 4.33
N ASP A 243 -28.61 15.09 3.29
CA ASP A 243 -28.76 15.76 2.01
C ASP A 243 -29.90 15.20 1.15
N THR A 244 -30.27 13.93 1.35
CA THR A 244 -31.07 13.22 0.34
C THR A 244 -32.41 12.67 0.86
N LEU A 245 -32.58 12.61 2.18
CA LEU A 245 -33.79 12.09 2.82
C LEU A 245 -34.53 13.19 3.63
N PRO A 246 -35.85 13.14 3.72
CA PRO A 246 -36.61 14.11 4.50
C PRO A 246 -36.60 13.82 6.01
N LEU A 247 -35.43 14.00 6.65
CA LEU A 247 -35.21 13.65 8.06
C LEU A 247 -35.75 14.68 9.08
N GLY A 248 -36.16 15.85 8.62
CA GLY A 248 -36.57 16.97 9.48
C GLY A 248 -35.39 17.80 9.95
N ASP A 249 -35.31 18.06 11.27
CA ASP A 249 -34.13 18.75 11.85
C ASP A 249 -32.91 17.83 11.84
N THR A 250 -31.82 18.29 11.25
CA THR A 250 -30.57 17.54 11.07
C THR A 250 -29.40 18.16 11.82
N ALA A 251 -29.61 19.13 12.70
CA ALA A 251 -28.53 19.85 13.38
C ALA A 251 -27.59 18.91 14.18
N ASP A 252 -28.16 17.97 14.92
CA ASP A 252 -27.40 17.01 15.72
C ASP A 252 -26.63 16.03 14.84
N TYR A 253 -27.23 15.58 13.74
CA TYR A 253 -26.55 14.72 12.75
C TYR A 253 -25.37 15.45 12.09
N LYS A 254 -25.56 16.73 11.77
CA LYS A 254 -24.48 17.58 11.26
C LYS A 254 -23.36 17.69 12.26
N SER A 255 -23.66 18.01 13.50
CA SER A 255 -22.66 18.07 14.58
C SER A 255 -21.92 16.76 14.76
N PHE A 256 -22.62 15.61 14.63
CA PHE A 256 -22.01 14.29 14.70
C PHE A 256 -20.99 14.07 13.55
N TYR A 257 -21.39 14.21 12.28
CA TYR A 257 -20.47 13.88 11.20
C TYR A 257 -19.28 14.86 11.11
N GLU A 258 -19.47 16.13 11.47
CA GLU A 258 -18.40 17.11 11.57
C GLU A 258 -17.39 16.74 12.68
N ALA A 259 -17.88 16.33 13.85
CA ALA A 259 -17.02 15.91 14.94
C ALA A 259 -16.13 14.70 14.57
N GLN A 260 -16.66 13.72 13.82
CA GLN A 260 -15.85 12.58 13.38
C GLN A 260 -14.76 13.00 12.39
N ALA A 261 -15.08 13.88 11.43
CA ALA A 261 -14.10 14.42 10.49
C ALA A 261 -12.99 15.22 11.23
N ASN A 262 -13.39 16.14 12.10
CA ASN A 262 -12.49 17.00 12.83
C ASN A 262 -11.57 16.19 13.77
N TYR A 263 -12.11 15.15 14.42
CA TYR A 263 -11.30 14.25 15.25
C TYR A 263 -10.17 13.59 14.44
N CYS A 264 -10.49 13.07 13.24
CA CYS A 264 -9.48 12.47 12.36
C CYS A 264 -8.44 13.50 11.90
N LEU A 265 -8.82 14.76 11.73
CA LEU A 265 -7.95 15.84 11.27
C LEU A 265 -7.13 16.50 12.38
N GLY A 266 -7.27 16.06 13.64
CA GLY A 266 -6.43 16.52 14.75
C GLY A 266 -7.14 17.31 15.85
N ASP A 267 -8.44 17.62 15.72
CA ASP A 267 -9.24 18.21 16.77
C ASP A 267 -9.68 17.15 17.79
N ASN A 268 -8.70 16.67 18.55
CA ASN A 268 -8.84 15.60 19.52
C ASN A 268 -7.88 15.83 20.71
N PRO A 269 -8.04 15.09 21.82
CA PRO A 269 -7.22 15.29 23.02
C PRO A 269 -5.71 15.08 22.81
N LEU A 270 -5.31 14.35 21.76
CA LEU A 270 -3.91 14.11 21.42
C LEU A 270 -3.29 15.25 20.60
N ASN A 271 -4.11 16.18 20.07
CA ASN A 271 -3.68 17.17 19.08
C ASN A 271 -2.89 16.53 17.92
N GLN A 272 -3.35 15.36 17.50
CA GLN A 272 -2.70 14.54 16.47
C GLN A 272 -3.67 14.22 15.35
N SER A 273 -3.27 14.51 14.11
CA SER A 273 -3.96 13.99 12.93
C SER A 273 -3.81 12.46 12.85
N PHE A 274 -4.88 11.77 12.50
CA PHE A 274 -4.84 10.35 12.12
C PHE A 274 -4.73 10.16 10.61
N VAL A 275 -4.49 11.24 9.87
CA VAL A 275 -4.31 11.24 8.42
C VAL A 275 -2.85 11.49 8.11
N VAL A 276 -2.21 10.53 7.48
CA VAL A 276 -0.80 10.60 7.11
C VAL A 276 -0.55 11.81 6.20
N GLY A 277 0.44 12.62 6.57
CA GLY A 277 0.83 13.82 5.81
C GLY A 277 -0.10 15.02 5.96
N TYR A 278 -1.05 15.00 6.89
CA TYR A 278 -1.92 16.13 7.17
C TYR A 278 -1.62 16.76 8.53
N GLY A 279 -1.41 18.09 8.54
CA GLY A 279 -1.04 18.84 9.75
C GLY A 279 0.43 18.67 10.13
N GLU A 280 0.79 19.14 11.32
CA GLU A 280 2.18 19.08 11.81
C GLU A 280 2.49 17.79 12.57
N ASN A 281 1.46 17.17 13.18
CA ASN A 281 1.58 15.95 13.98
C ASN A 281 0.68 14.86 13.38
N TYR A 282 1.28 13.95 12.61
CA TYR A 282 0.59 12.86 11.94
C TYR A 282 1.40 11.55 12.04
N PRO A 283 0.79 10.38 11.79
CA PRO A 283 1.47 9.09 11.82
C PRO A 283 2.57 9.00 10.75
N LEU A 284 3.78 8.65 11.17
CA LEU A 284 4.94 8.44 10.29
C LEU A 284 5.13 6.97 9.94
N ASN A 285 4.59 6.06 10.75
CA ASN A 285 4.86 4.63 10.71
C ASN A 285 3.57 3.80 10.46
N ALA A 286 2.75 4.21 9.49
CA ALA A 286 1.61 3.42 9.08
C ALA A 286 2.04 1.98 8.70
N HIS A 287 1.20 0.99 9.05
CA HIS A 287 1.41 -0.41 8.67
C HIS A 287 1.12 -0.59 7.18
N HIS A 288 2.09 -0.22 6.33
CA HIS A 288 1.98 -0.30 4.87
C HIS A 288 3.34 -0.62 4.25
N ARG A 289 3.43 -1.75 3.53
CA ARG A 289 4.67 -2.35 3.02
C ARG A 289 5.45 -1.42 2.10
N THR A 290 4.78 -0.86 1.09
CA THR A 290 5.42 0.02 0.12
C THR A 290 5.81 1.37 0.73
N ALA A 291 5.00 1.93 1.64
CA ALA A 291 5.36 3.15 2.36
C ALA A 291 6.58 2.93 3.28
N HIS A 292 6.66 1.76 3.91
CA HIS A 292 7.84 1.37 4.69
C HIS A 292 9.08 1.21 3.82
N ALA A 293 8.93 0.58 2.65
CA ALA A 293 10.00 0.32 1.69
C ALA A 293 11.21 -0.37 2.32
N SER A 294 10.97 -1.45 3.08
CA SER A 294 12.03 -2.30 3.63
C SER A 294 12.88 -2.88 2.50
N TRP A 295 14.19 -2.73 2.61
CA TRP A 295 15.14 -3.30 1.64
C TRP A 295 15.55 -4.75 1.95
N ASN A 296 15.10 -5.29 3.08
CA ASN A 296 15.48 -6.63 3.52
C ASN A 296 14.30 -7.51 3.96
N ASN A 297 13.07 -7.17 3.53
CA ASN A 297 11.85 -7.90 3.87
C ASN A 297 11.64 -8.04 5.40
N ASP A 298 11.92 -6.97 6.15
CA ASP A 298 11.80 -6.93 7.61
C ASP A 298 10.91 -5.77 8.03
N LEU A 299 9.86 -6.08 8.80
CA LEU A 299 8.90 -5.10 9.33
C LEU A 299 9.55 -4.02 10.22
N SER A 300 10.70 -4.33 10.82
CA SER A 300 11.41 -3.44 11.75
C SER A 300 12.50 -2.61 11.09
N ASN A 301 12.86 -2.88 9.83
CA ASN A 301 13.99 -2.25 9.17
C ASN A 301 13.63 -1.71 7.78
N PRO A 302 13.79 -0.39 7.55
CA PRO A 302 14.32 0.64 8.46
C PRO A 302 13.36 0.97 9.62
N PRO A 303 13.83 1.67 10.67
CA PRO A 303 12.96 2.02 11.82
C PRO A 303 11.72 2.82 11.44
N ASN A 304 11.83 3.74 10.49
CA ASN A 304 10.73 4.59 10.02
C ASN A 304 10.35 4.25 8.58
N ASN A 305 9.11 4.57 8.21
CA ASN A 305 8.68 4.53 6.82
C ASN A 305 9.51 5.52 5.98
N ARG A 306 9.85 5.12 4.76
CA ARG A 306 10.65 5.92 3.83
C ARG A 306 9.79 6.80 2.94
N HIS A 307 8.51 6.48 2.81
CA HIS A 307 7.53 7.25 2.06
C HIS A 307 6.42 7.77 2.95
N ILE A 308 5.92 8.94 2.62
CA ILE A 308 4.74 9.52 3.24
C ILE A 308 3.51 9.11 2.42
N LEU A 309 2.67 8.27 2.98
CA LEU A 309 1.43 7.83 2.34
C LEU A 309 0.34 8.88 2.52
N TYR A 310 0.48 10.01 1.83
CA TYR A 310 -0.40 11.16 1.96
C TYR A 310 -1.89 10.82 1.84
N GLY A 311 -2.65 11.25 2.82
CA GLY A 311 -4.11 11.11 2.85
C GLY A 311 -4.62 9.76 3.40
N ALA A 312 -3.74 8.83 3.74
CA ALA A 312 -4.16 7.57 4.33
C ALA A 312 -4.66 7.76 5.77
N LEU A 313 -5.85 7.26 6.07
CA LEU A 313 -6.41 7.21 7.41
C LEU A 313 -5.90 5.95 8.11
N VAL A 314 -5.24 6.10 9.26
CA VAL A 314 -4.84 4.96 10.11
C VAL A 314 -6.01 4.44 10.93
N GLY A 315 -5.85 3.25 11.53
CA GLY A 315 -6.88 2.59 12.31
C GLY A 315 -7.45 3.41 13.46
N GLY A 316 -6.62 4.21 14.13
CA GLY A 316 -7.06 5.14 15.18
C GLY A 316 -6.83 4.68 16.61
N PRO A 317 -7.37 5.39 17.61
CA PRO A 317 -7.07 5.17 19.02
C PRO A 317 -7.76 3.94 19.61
N THR A 318 -7.23 3.48 20.73
CA THR A 318 -7.89 2.47 21.59
C THR A 318 -9.19 3.03 22.20
N GLN A 319 -9.96 2.16 22.85
CA GLN A 319 -11.17 2.56 23.58
C GLN A 319 -10.89 3.61 24.69
N ASN A 320 -9.66 3.70 25.17
CA ASN A 320 -9.25 4.68 26.17
C ASN A 320 -8.74 6.00 25.57
N GLY A 321 -8.77 6.14 24.23
CA GLY A 321 -8.25 7.31 23.52
C GLY A 321 -6.73 7.33 23.35
N GLU A 322 -6.03 6.23 23.67
CA GLU A 322 -4.59 6.10 23.54
C GLU A 322 -4.21 5.71 22.10
N TYR A 323 -3.10 6.25 21.62
CA TYR A 323 -2.55 5.92 20.29
C TYR A 323 -1.02 5.97 20.32
N GLU A 324 -0.39 4.99 19.71
CA GLU A 324 1.05 4.91 19.49
C GLU A 324 1.33 4.70 18.00
N ASP A 325 2.22 5.51 17.44
CA ASP A 325 2.62 5.40 16.03
C ASP A 325 3.64 4.25 15.86
N ASP A 326 3.16 3.03 16.03
CA ASP A 326 3.92 1.80 15.89
C ASP A 326 3.43 0.99 14.67
N ARG A 327 4.29 0.84 13.67
CA ARG A 327 4.01 0.04 12.47
C ARG A 327 3.67 -1.42 12.79
N GLN A 328 4.17 -1.99 13.88
CA GLN A 328 3.87 -3.36 14.26
C GLN A 328 2.45 -3.51 14.85
N ASN A 329 1.87 -2.43 15.30
CA ASN A 329 0.48 -2.39 15.79
C ASN A 329 -0.50 -2.17 14.62
N PHE A 330 -0.79 -3.23 13.86
CA PHE A 330 -1.71 -3.17 12.73
C PHE A 330 -3.17 -2.85 13.14
N ILE A 331 -3.57 -3.06 14.38
CA ILE A 331 -4.93 -2.70 14.85
C ILE A 331 -5.16 -1.19 14.79
N ASN A 332 -4.16 -0.41 15.21
CA ASN A 332 -4.25 1.05 15.31
C ASN A 332 -3.60 1.79 14.13
N ASN A 333 -2.60 1.17 13.46
CA ASN A 333 -1.80 1.81 12.42
C ASN A 333 -1.97 1.23 11.01
N GLU A 334 -2.80 0.20 10.83
CA GLU A 334 -3.14 -0.25 9.48
C GLU A 334 -3.85 0.86 8.71
N VAL A 335 -3.64 0.87 7.40
CA VAL A 335 -4.33 1.70 6.42
C VAL A 335 -4.91 0.79 5.35
N ALA A 336 -6.14 1.08 4.90
CA ALA A 336 -6.80 0.26 3.91
C ALA A 336 -7.75 1.08 3.04
N CYS A 337 -8.16 0.52 1.89
CA CYS A 337 -9.11 1.18 1.00
C CYS A 337 -10.45 1.43 1.69
N ASP A 338 -10.95 0.47 2.49
CA ASP A 338 -12.21 0.64 3.21
C ASP A 338 -12.11 1.67 4.35
N TYR A 339 -10.94 1.85 4.99
CA TYR A 339 -10.72 2.91 5.98
C TYR A 339 -10.91 4.30 5.35
N ASN A 340 -10.39 4.46 4.13
CA ASN A 340 -10.48 5.72 3.39
C ASN A 340 -11.81 5.92 2.65
N ALA A 341 -12.59 4.88 2.37
CA ALA A 341 -13.78 4.98 1.53
C ALA A 341 -14.82 5.95 2.12
N GLY A 342 -15.30 5.70 3.34
CA GLY A 342 -16.24 6.59 4.01
C GLY A 342 -15.62 7.95 4.34
N PHE A 343 -14.36 7.96 4.78
CA PHE A 343 -13.65 9.19 5.12
C PHE A 343 -13.48 10.13 3.91
N THR A 344 -13.11 9.61 2.73
CA THR A 344 -12.99 10.41 1.51
C THR A 344 -14.31 11.04 1.11
N GLY A 345 -15.41 10.28 1.20
CA GLY A 345 -16.75 10.79 0.95
C GLY A 345 -17.16 11.87 1.94
N LEU A 346 -16.86 11.70 3.22
CA LEU A 346 -17.10 12.66 4.29
C LEU A 346 -16.31 13.96 4.05
N LEU A 347 -15.00 13.86 3.72
CA LEU A 347 -14.17 15.03 3.42
C LEU A 347 -14.65 15.76 2.15
N ALA A 348 -15.14 15.06 1.15
CA ALA A 348 -15.74 15.68 -0.03
C ALA A 348 -16.98 16.51 0.35
N LYS A 349 -17.83 15.99 1.26
CA LYS A 349 -18.96 16.73 1.81
C LYS A 349 -18.51 17.97 2.59
N MET A 350 -17.53 17.83 3.48
CA MET A 350 -16.97 18.95 4.26
C MET A 350 -16.40 20.03 3.34
N THR A 351 -15.65 19.64 2.30
CA THR A 351 -15.09 20.57 1.31
C THR A 351 -16.18 21.28 0.52
N TYR A 352 -17.25 20.59 0.17
CA TYR A 352 -18.40 21.21 -0.50
C TYR A 352 -19.08 22.26 0.38
N GLU A 353 -19.24 22.02 1.66
CA GLU A 353 -19.91 22.94 2.60
C GLU A 353 -19.05 24.14 2.99
N TYR A 354 -17.78 23.90 3.27
CA TYR A 354 -16.89 24.92 3.87
C TYR A 354 -15.89 25.50 2.87
N GLY A 355 -15.75 24.90 1.72
CA GLY A 355 -14.70 25.27 0.77
C GLY A 355 -13.33 24.84 1.25
N GLY A 356 -12.31 25.46 0.71
CA GLY A 356 -10.90 25.25 1.05
C GLY A 356 -10.00 25.83 -0.03
N ALA A 357 -8.82 26.29 0.36
CA ALA A 357 -7.77 26.64 -0.58
C ALA A 357 -7.03 25.38 -0.99
N THR A 358 -6.71 25.26 -2.28
CA THR A 358 -5.76 24.23 -2.73
C THR A 358 -4.36 24.71 -2.48
N ASP A 359 -3.50 23.86 -1.89
CA ASP A 359 -2.08 24.09 -1.84
C ASP A 359 -1.47 23.66 -3.19
N PRO A 360 -0.92 24.61 -3.98
CA PRO A 360 -0.34 24.30 -5.28
C PRO A 360 0.96 23.49 -5.19
N ASP A 361 1.62 23.55 -4.04
CA ASP A 361 2.91 22.88 -3.77
C ASP A 361 2.74 21.50 -3.10
N PHE A 362 1.50 21.10 -2.81
CA PHE A 362 1.20 19.79 -2.21
C PHE A 362 1.03 18.67 -3.27
N PRO A 363 1.59 17.46 -3.03
CA PRO A 363 2.50 17.16 -1.91
C PRO A 363 3.92 17.66 -2.17
N GLU A 364 4.63 18.01 -1.09
CA GLU A 364 6.05 18.30 -1.22
C GLU A 364 6.81 17.07 -1.73
N PRO A 365 7.85 17.27 -2.57
CA PRO A 365 8.69 16.17 -3.00
C PRO A 365 9.37 15.48 -1.80
N GLU A 366 9.27 14.16 -1.75
CA GLU A 366 9.93 13.39 -0.70
C GLU A 366 11.44 13.56 -0.75
N LYS A 367 12.06 13.70 0.42
CA LYS A 367 13.51 13.68 0.54
C LYS A 367 13.98 12.24 0.41
N ARG A 368 14.70 11.95 -0.69
CA ARG A 368 15.33 10.64 -0.90
C ARG A 368 16.50 10.46 0.07
N ASP A 369 16.67 9.24 0.55
CA ASP A 369 17.89 8.81 1.23
C ASP A 369 18.91 8.25 0.22
N ASP A 370 20.04 7.75 0.72
CA ASP A 370 21.07 7.14 -0.13
C ASP A 370 20.55 5.81 -0.69
N GLU A 371 20.33 5.76 -2.00
CA GLU A 371 19.78 4.58 -2.67
C GLU A 371 20.87 3.58 -3.07
N PHE A 372 22.03 4.08 -3.54
CA PHE A 372 23.19 3.28 -3.92
C PHE A 372 24.44 3.85 -3.28
N TYR A 373 25.21 2.97 -2.66
CA TYR A 373 26.50 3.37 -2.10
C TYR A 373 27.44 2.19 -1.97
N VAL A 374 28.73 2.49 -1.77
CA VAL A 374 29.78 1.49 -1.54
C VAL A 374 30.49 1.82 -0.22
N GLU A 375 30.58 0.84 0.63
CA GLU A 375 31.39 0.88 1.84
C GLU A 375 32.71 0.18 1.58
N ALA A 376 33.81 0.81 1.97
CA ALA A 376 35.15 0.23 1.89
C ALA A 376 35.73 0.04 3.29
N ALA A 377 36.10 -1.18 3.64
CA ALA A 377 36.76 -1.47 4.90
C ALA A 377 38.14 -2.07 4.67
N LEU A 378 39.17 -1.48 5.32
CA LEU A 378 40.51 -2.06 5.36
C LEU A 378 40.51 -3.25 6.31
N LYS A 379 40.68 -4.46 5.76
CA LYS A 379 40.76 -5.71 6.56
C LYS A 379 42.17 -5.97 7.08
N GLN A 380 43.18 -5.74 6.24
CA GLN A 380 44.58 -5.94 6.59
C GLN A 380 45.47 -4.97 5.82
N SER A 381 46.51 -4.47 6.46
CA SER A 381 47.60 -3.71 5.82
C SER A 381 48.93 -4.27 6.32
N SER A 382 49.84 -4.50 5.39
CA SER A 382 51.20 -5.04 5.68
C SER A 382 52.19 -4.59 4.61
N GLY A 383 53.48 -4.84 4.82
CA GLY A 383 54.50 -4.58 3.79
C GLY A 383 54.35 -5.42 2.51
N SER A 384 53.44 -6.38 2.47
CA SER A 384 53.15 -7.21 1.30
C SER A 384 51.87 -6.79 0.53
N GLY A 385 51.09 -5.87 1.06
CA GLY A 385 49.88 -5.42 0.43
C GLY A 385 48.77 -5.06 1.41
N VAL A 386 47.61 -4.72 0.85
CA VAL A 386 46.39 -4.41 1.59
C VAL A 386 45.26 -5.36 1.17
N SER A 387 44.43 -5.73 2.12
CA SER A 387 43.18 -6.45 1.86
C SER A 387 42.01 -5.57 2.23
N LEU A 388 41.05 -5.50 1.33
CA LEU A 388 39.89 -4.63 1.37
C LEU A 388 38.62 -5.46 1.30
N SER A 389 37.59 -5.01 2.01
CA SER A 389 36.21 -5.42 1.81
C SER A 389 35.48 -4.25 1.17
N LEU A 390 34.98 -4.44 -0.02
CA LEU A 390 34.18 -3.46 -0.77
C LEU A 390 32.75 -4.00 -0.83
N LYS A 391 31.81 -3.27 -0.26
CA LYS A 391 30.42 -3.70 -0.15
C LYS A 391 29.52 -2.71 -0.86
N PHE A 392 28.94 -3.13 -1.96
CA PHE A 392 27.91 -2.38 -2.68
C PHE A 392 26.57 -2.63 -2.06
N THR A 393 25.76 -1.56 -1.92
CA THR A 393 24.41 -1.62 -1.34
C THR A 393 23.40 -1.03 -2.31
N ASN A 394 22.25 -1.70 -2.46
CA ASN A 394 21.05 -1.22 -3.14
C ASN A 394 19.92 -1.07 -2.12
N HIS A 395 19.57 0.19 -1.82
CA HIS A 395 18.45 0.57 -0.96
C HIS A 395 17.43 1.41 -1.73
N THR A 396 17.30 1.17 -3.03
CA THR A 396 16.37 1.94 -3.87
C THR A 396 14.93 1.82 -3.38
N ALA A 397 14.19 2.93 -3.41
CA ALA A 397 12.80 3.01 -2.96
C ALA A 397 11.95 4.04 -3.75
N TRP A 398 12.55 4.82 -4.68
CA TRP A 398 11.85 5.86 -5.44
C TRP A 398 11.87 5.64 -6.96
N PRO A 399 11.30 4.58 -7.50
CA PRO A 399 10.84 3.32 -6.88
C PRO A 399 11.99 2.37 -6.53
N ALA A 400 11.68 1.26 -5.82
CA ALA A 400 12.62 0.17 -5.66
C ALA A 400 12.95 -0.46 -7.02
N ARG A 401 14.25 -0.76 -7.26
CA ARG A 401 14.73 -1.14 -8.59
C ARG A 401 15.66 -2.33 -8.56
N VAL A 402 15.49 -3.19 -9.56
CA VAL A 402 16.53 -4.11 -10.01
C VAL A 402 17.43 -3.37 -10.98
N VAL A 403 18.74 -3.48 -10.82
CA VAL A 403 19.71 -2.82 -11.69
C VAL A 403 20.56 -3.87 -12.40
N ASP A 404 20.51 -3.89 -13.73
CA ASP A 404 21.13 -4.94 -14.57
C ASP A 404 22.61 -4.73 -14.80
N ASN A 405 23.14 -3.56 -14.49
CA ASN A 405 24.53 -3.21 -14.83
C ASN A 405 25.05 -2.20 -13.81
N MET A 406 25.95 -2.64 -12.95
CA MET A 406 26.51 -1.84 -11.87
C MET A 406 28.02 -1.86 -11.92
N SER A 407 28.65 -0.71 -11.67
CA SER A 407 30.07 -0.64 -11.42
C SER A 407 30.41 0.45 -10.41
N TYR A 408 31.54 0.29 -9.75
CA TYR A 408 32.12 1.30 -8.87
C TYR A 408 33.64 1.26 -8.97
N ARG A 409 34.29 2.37 -8.60
CA ARG A 409 35.74 2.50 -8.63
C ARG A 409 36.30 2.67 -7.23
N TYR A 410 37.36 1.91 -6.94
CA TYR A 410 38.16 2.11 -5.76
C TYR A 410 39.45 2.81 -6.13
N TYR A 411 39.68 4.01 -5.59
CA TYR A 411 40.84 4.85 -5.87
C TYR A 411 41.91 4.67 -4.79
N PHE A 412 43.19 4.64 -5.19
CA PHE A 412 44.33 4.51 -4.30
C PHE A 412 45.55 5.22 -4.83
N ASP A 413 46.41 5.71 -3.90
CA ASP A 413 47.67 6.37 -4.21
C ASP A 413 48.78 5.33 -4.33
N VAL A 414 49.58 5.39 -5.36
CA VAL A 414 50.71 4.49 -5.66
C VAL A 414 52.07 5.16 -5.52
N SER A 415 52.15 6.34 -4.92
CA SER A 415 53.39 7.11 -4.77
C SER A 415 54.52 6.28 -4.11
N GLU A 416 54.22 5.44 -3.13
CA GLU A 416 55.18 4.59 -2.46
C GLU A 416 55.73 3.50 -3.38
N VAL A 417 54.85 2.90 -4.21
CA VAL A 417 55.24 1.87 -5.20
C VAL A 417 56.17 2.47 -6.22
N ILE A 418 55.86 3.66 -6.75
CA ILE A 418 56.71 4.36 -7.70
C ILE A 418 58.03 4.77 -7.07
N SER A 419 58.01 5.30 -5.84
CA SER A 419 59.23 5.71 -5.12
C SER A 419 60.19 4.52 -4.83
N ALA A 420 59.61 3.32 -4.68
CA ALA A 420 60.36 2.07 -4.54
C ALA A 420 60.93 1.53 -5.87
N GLY A 421 60.65 2.22 -6.98
CA GLY A 421 61.19 1.86 -8.34
C GLY A 421 60.33 0.85 -9.11
N TYR A 422 59.10 0.62 -8.66
CA TYR A 422 58.14 -0.28 -9.35
C TYR A 422 57.09 0.46 -10.14
N SER A 423 56.53 -0.23 -11.12
CA SER A 423 55.39 0.27 -11.88
C SER A 423 54.09 -0.01 -11.09
N PRO A 424 53.08 0.90 -11.17
CA PRO A 424 51.74 0.57 -10.67
C PRO A 424 51.14 -0.74 -11.22
N ASN A 425 51.53 -1.11 -12.45
CA ASN A 425 51.12 -2.38 -13.08
C ASN A 425 51.80 -3.62 -12.50
N ASP A 426 52.80 -3.44 -11.65
CA ASP A 426 53.42 -4.57 -10.92
C ASP A 426 52.60 -4.98 -9.67
N ILE A 427 51.60 -4.17 -9.30
CA ILE A 427 50.63 -4.52 -8.25
C ILE A 427 49.70 -5.59 -8.80
N VAL A 428 49.57 -6.71 -8.05
CA VAL A 428 48.65 -7.78 -8.42
C VAL A 428 47.33 -7.56 -7.67
N VAL A 429 46.24 -7.47 -8.41
CA VAL A 429 44.89 -7.45 -7.85
C VAL A 429 44.39 -8.88 -7.77
N ARG A 430 44.06 -9.34 -6.56
CA ARG A 430 43.52 -10.66 -6.30
C ARG A 430 42.15 -10.57 -5.67
N VAL A 431 41.17 -11.30 -6.19
CA VAL A 431 39.87 -11.48 -5.58
C VAL A 431 39.96 -12.59 -4.55
N ASP A 432 39.77 -12.28 -3.26
CA ASP A 432 39.79 -13.25 -2.17
C ASP A 432 38.40 -13.83 -1.89
N ARG A 433 37.34 -13.04 -2.14
CA ARG A 433 35.94 -13.45 -2.04
C ARG A 433 35.08 -12.59 -2.97
N ASP A 434 34.12 -13.21 -3.61
CA ASP A 434 33.06 -12.55 -4.36
C ASP A 434 31.74 -13.16 -3.93
N GLN A 435 30.88 -12.34 -3.28
CA GLN A 435 29.58 -12.79 -2.80
C GLN A 435 28.63 -13.07 -3.99
N ALA A 436 28.77 -12.40 -5.11
CA ALA A 436 27.91 -12.60 -6.27
C ALA A 436 27.97 -14.04 -6.83
N LEU A 437 29.09 -14.74 -6.63
CA LEU A 437 29.23 -16.16 -7.00
C LEU A 437 28.24 -17.09 -6.28
N MET A 438 27.65 -16.66 -5.16
CA MET A 438 26.61 -17.46 -4.48
C MET A 438 25.34 -17.61 -5.32
N TYR A 439 25.16 -16.72 -6.30
CA TYR A 439 23.98 -16.69 -7.17
C TYR A 439 24.22 -17.31 -8.55
N GLY A 440 25.47 -17.65 -8.88
CA GLY A 440 25.92 -18.26 -10.12
C GLY A 440 27.22 -17.65 -10.63
N GLU A 441 28.00 -18.41 -11.41
CA GLU A 441 29.25 -17.94 -11.99
C GLU A 441 29.05 -16.76 -12.95
N GLU A 442 27.91 -16.67 -13.59
CA GLU A 442 27.51 -15.58 -14.49
C GLU A 442 27.36 -14.23 -13.78
N TYR A 443 27.16 -14.23 -12.45
CA TYR A 443 27.04 -13.00 -11.64
C TYR A 443 28.38 -12.50 -11.10
N ALA A 444 29.49 -13.21 -11.35
CA ALA A 444 30.80 -12.89 -10.81
C ALA A 444 31.21 -11.46 -11.09
N ALA A 445 31.84 -10.82 -10.11
CA ALA A 445 32.43 -9.49 -10.27
C ALA A 445 33.58 -9.52 -11.30
N VAL A 446 33.58 -8.56 -12.19
CA VAL A 446 34.68 -8.33 -13.14
C VAL A 446 35.51 -7.16 -12.64
N ILE A 447 36.82 -7.40 -12.46
CA ILE A 447 37.76 -6.38 -11.98
C ILE A 447 38.57 -5.86 -13.14
N SER A 448 38.59 -4.53 -13.32
CA SER A 448 39.40 -3.89 -14.38
C SER A 448 40.90 -3.98 -14.07
N PRO A 449 41.78 -3.83 -15.09
CA PRO A 449 43.17 -3.50 -14.87
C PRO A 449 43.32 -2.22 -14.03
N ILE A 450 44.43 -2.10 -13.30
CA ILE A 450 44.80 -0.86 -12.60
C ILE A 450 44.97 0.26 -13.66
N THR A 451 44.22 1.34 -13.48
CA THR A 451 44.15 2.44 -14.44
C THR A 451 44.48 3.77 -13.77
N GLN A 452 45.29 4.57 -14.41
CA GLN A 452 45.65 5.90 -13.89
C GLN A 452 44.43 6.84 -13.97
N TYR A 453 44.14 7.52 -12.87
CA TYR A 453 43.14 8.58 -12.83
C TYR A 453 43.77 9.95 -12.96
N LYS A 454 44.66 10.29 -12.04
CA LYS A 454 45.35 11.59 -12.05
C LYS A 454 46.61 11.51 -11.19
N ASP A 455 47.72 12.03 -11.69
CA ASP A 455 49.02 12.04 -11.00
C ASP A 455 49.40 10.61 -10.53
N ASN A 456 49.61 10.39 -9.22
CA ASN A 456 49.89 9.08 -8.64
C ASN A 456 48.65 8.36 -8.13
N VAL A 457 47.42 8.87 -8.39
CA VAL A 457 46.17 8.22 -8.02
C VAL A 457 45.71 7.31 -9.18
N TYR A 458 45.53 6.06 -8.85
CA TYR A 458 45.03 5.01 -9.76
C TYR A 458 43.71 4.44 -9.20
N TYR A 459 43.01 3.68 -10.02
CA TYR A 459 41.79 2.98 -9.60
C TYR A 459 41.72 1.58 -10.21
N ILE A 460 40.92 0.77 -9.56
CA ILE A 460 40.29 -0.43 -10.12
C ILE A 460 38.80 -0.21 -10.20
N GLU A 461 38.16 -0.72 -11.24
CA GLU A 461 36.73 -0.77 -11.39
C GLU A 461 36.25 -2.19 -11.09
N VAL A 462 35.26 -2.29 -10.20
CA VAL A 462 34.53 -3.51 -9.92
C VAL A 462 33.18 -3.39 -10.61
N SER A 463 32.85 -4.31 -11.49
CA SER A 463 31.60 -4.30 -12.24
C SER A 463 30.88 -5.65 -12.15
N TYR A 464 29.55 -5.60 -12.23
CA TYR A 464 28.67 -6.75 -12.23
C TYR A 464 27.82 -6.69 -13.52
N PRO A 465 28.36 -7.24 -14.63
CA PRO A 465 27.78 -7.03 -15.97
C PRO A 465 26.47 -7.78 -16.20
N ASN A 466 26.14 -8.77 -15.38
CA ASN A 466 24.93 -9.58 -15.53
C ASN A 466 23.87 -9.27 -14.43
N GLY A 467 23.93 -8.08 -13.86
CA GLY A 467 22.89 -7.51 -13.03
C GLY A 467 22.60 -8.25 -11.74
N ALA A 468 21.65 -7.72 -10.98
CA ALA A 468 21.04 -8.35 -9.80
C ALA A 468 22.01 -8.81 -8.69
N ALA A 469 23.24 -8.28 -8.64
CA ALA A 469 24.20 -8.61 -7.56
C ALA A 469 23.71 -8.11 -6.19
N ALA A 470 22.96 -7.00 -6.15
CA ALA A 470 22.32 -6.50 -4.94
C ALA A 470 20.86 -6.12 -5.24
N LEU A 471 19.92 -6.82 -4.60
CA LEU A 471 18.48 -6.63 -4.71
C LEU A 471 17.91 -6.30 -3.33
N PRO A 472 17.11 -5.25 -3.16
CA PRO A 472 16.53 -4.91 -1.87
C PRO A 472 15.31 -5.80 -1.54
N ILE A 473 15.54 -7.10 -1.38
CA ILE A 473 14.51 -8.13 -1.15
C ILE A 473 14.71 -8.96 0.12
N SER A 474 15.93 -9.04 0.66
CA SER A 474 16.22 -9.76 1.90
C SER A 474 17.55 -9.33 2.50
N GLU A 475 17.77 -9.69 3.78
CA GLU A 475 19.07 -9.52 4.41
C GLU A 475 20.12 -10.33 3.64
N GLY A 476 21.22 -9.67 3.28
CA GLY A 476 22.28 -10.27 2.46
C GLY A 476 22.07 -10.16 0.95
N ARG A 477 20.82 -9.96 0.47
CA ARG A 477 20.57 -9.72 -0.96
C ARG A 477 20.64 -8.24 -1.33
N HIS A 478 20.31 -7.33 -0.43
CA HIS A 478 20.41 -5.88 -0.67
C HIS A 478 21.86 -5.38 -0.78
N GLN A 479 22.84 -6.24 -0.46
CA GLN A 479 24.27 -5.94 -0.48
C GLN A 479 25.05 -7.00 -1.25
N CYS A 480 26.17 -6.60 -1.83
CA CYS A 480 27.14 -7.52 -2.45
C CYS A 480 28.55 -7.13 -2.04
N GLU A 481 29.24 -8.06 -1.34
CA GLU A 481 30.62 -7.88 -0.89
C GLU A 481 31.61 -8.51 -1.87
N THR A 482 32.60 -7.72 -2.29
CA THR A 482 33.81 -8.22 -2.97
C THR A 482 35.03 -7.92 -2.12
N MET A 483 35.74 -8.97 -1.69
CA MET A 483 37.01 -8.80 -0.98
C MET A 483 38.17 -8.90 -1.95
N LEU A 484 39.02 -7.89 -1.91
CA LEU A 484 40.15 -7.74 -2.80
C LEU A 484 41.47 -7.62 -2.00
N ALA A 485 42.55 -8.15 -2.55
CA ALA A 485 43.90 -7.85 -2.10
C ALA A 485 44.65 -7.11 -3.21
N LEU A 486 45.25 -5.98 -2.87
CA LEU A 486 46.28 -5.32 -3.68
C LEU A 486 47.65 -5.81 -3.16
N VAL A 487 48.28 -6.73 -3.89
CA VAL A 487 49.55 -7.38 -3.50
C VAL A 487 50.68 -6.61 -4.15
N TYR A 488 51.64 -6.14 -3.33
CA TYR A 488 52.75 -5.35 -3.76
C TYR A 488 53.81 -6.18 -4.47
N PRO A 489 54.56 -5.55 -5.42
CA PRO A 489 55.69 -6.22 -6.04
C PRO A 489 56.73 -6.62 -5.02
N ASN A 490 57.45 -7.72 -5.28
CA ASN A 490 58.44 -8.32 -4.37
C ASN A 490 57.91 -8.81 -3.00
N TYR A 491 56.69 -9.29 -2.96
CA TYR A 491 56.19 -10.00 -1.81
C TYR A 491 57.17 -11.09 -1.30
N GLY A 492 57.67 -10.90 -0.08
CA GLY A 492 58.60 -11.83 0.57
C GLY A 492 60.07 -11.40 0.60
N SER A 493 60.47 -10.28 -0.03
CA SER A 493 61.85 -9.78 0.04
C SER A 493 62.18 -8.90 1.26
N GLY A 494 61.26 -8.65 2.13
CA GLY A 494 61.49 -8.17 3.52
C GLY A 494 62.00 -6.74 3.72
N SER A 495 62.05 -5.86 2.68
CA SER A 495 62.77 -4.60 2.82
C SER A 495 61.99 -3.32 2.55
N VAL A 496 60.70 -3.37 2.27
CA VAL A 496 59.91 -2.15 2.01
C VAL A 496 58.67 -2.13 2.89
N SER A 497 58.57 -1.14 3.78
CA SER A 497 57.39 -0.88 4.62
C SER A 497 56.48 0.10 3.88
N TYR A 498 55.42 -0.39 3.25
CA TYR A 498 54.36 0.42 2.70
C TYR A 498 53.35 0.75 3.78
N THR A 499 53.38 1.97 4.33
CA THR A 499 52.59 2.30 5.50
C THR A 499 51.25 2.97 5.21
N HIS A 500 50.99 3.47 3.98
CA HIS A 500 49.82 4.30 3.74
C HIS A 500 49.34 4.26 2.28
N LEU A 501 48.58 3.23 1.90
CA LEU A 501 47.61 3.40 0.83
C LEU A 501 46.43 4.21 1.38
N ARG A 502 46.35 5.49 1.05
CA ARG A 502 45.20 6.35 1.43
C ARG A 502 44.06 6.13 0.45
N ALA A 503 42.93 5.66 0.94
CA ALA A 503 41.68 5.74 0.21
C ALA A 503 41.31 7.22 0.06
N HIS A 504 41.10 7.67 -1.18
CA HIS A 504 40.41 8.92 -1.44
C HIS A 504 38.90 8.63 -1.50
N GLU A 505 38.10 9.60 -1.04
CA GLU A 505 36.63 9.50 -1.06
C GLU A 505 36.14 8.98 -2.42
N THR A 506 35.43 7.88 -2.39
CA THR A 506 34.85 7.25 -3.58
C THR A 506 33.65 8.05 -4.06
N ALA A 507 33.77 8.72 -5.22
CA ALA A 507 32.60 9.17 -5.94
C ALA A 507 32.02 7.95 -6.69
N ALA A 508 30.88 7.44 -6.25
CA ALA A 508 30.09 6.52 -7.05
C ALA A 508 29.53 7.29 -8.24
N ASN A 509 29.99 6.97 -9.46
CA ASN A 509 29.32 7.39 -10.68
C ASN A 509 28.19 6.37 -10.94
N LEU A 510 26.98 6.77 -10.63
CA LEU A 510 25.74 6.10 -11.00
C LEU A 510 25.28 6.58 -12.39
#